data_cbe991efc0935f58a1d4baa0d3f423f0
#
_entry.id   cbe991efc0935f58a1d4baa0d3f423f0
#
_cell.length_a   1.000
_cell.length_b   1.000
_cell.length_c   1.000
_cell.angle_alpha   90.00
_cell.angle_beta   90.00
_cell.angle_gamma   90.00
#
_symmetry.space_group_name_H-M   'P 1'
#
loop_
_entity.id
_entity.type
_entity.pdbx_description
1 polymer ?
#
loop_
_entity_poly.entity_id
_entity_poly.type
_entity_poly.pdbx_seq_one_letter_code
_entity_poly.pdbx_strand_id
1 'polypeptide(L)'
;VIGRVTNVAEFGAFIDLGGIDGLLHVTDMSWGRIKHPSDICKTGDEIQVKVLKVDFDSEKIALGLKQKEASPWDDIDQRFPIQTKVSGKVVNLVSYGAFVHLEDGVEGLVHVSEMSWRKRINHPSEIVNPGDEIEVIVLDIDKDKHEISLGMKQVENNPWELVAEKYPIGTIVSGAVRNLTNYGAFVEIEPGIDRLLHVSDISWTEKIAHPN
;
A
#
# COMPACT_ATOMS: atom_id res chain seq x y z
N VAL A 1 0.25 22.37 -26.79
CA VAL A 1 -0.48 22.45 -28.05
C VAL A 1 -1.91 22.00 -27.80
N ILE A 2 -2.88 22.61 -28.51
CA ILE A 2 -4.28 22.17 -28.47
C ILE A 2 -4.49 21.26 -29.69
N GLY A 3 -5.07 20.09 -29.44
CA GLY A 3 -5.40 19.15 -30.50
C GLY A 3 -6.78 18.54 -30.29
N ARG A 4 -7.35 17.99 -31.34
CA ARG A 4 -8.67 17.34 -31.33
C ARG A 4 -8.53 15.83 -31.38
N VAL A 5 -9.21 15.14 -30.47
CA VAL A 5 -9.23 13.67 -30.43
C VAL A 5 -9.96 13.12 -31.67
N THR A 6 -9.23 12.42 -32.53
CA THR A 6 -9.78 11.81 -33.76
C THR A 6 -10.26 10.40 -33.51
N ASN A 7 -9.50 9.62 -32.74
CA ASN A 7 -9.84 8.24 -32.44
C ASN A 7 -9.30 7.82 -31.07
N VAL A 8 -10.00 6.90 -30.38
CA VAL A 8 -9.60 6.33 -29.10
C VAL A 8 -9.43 4.82 -29.25
N ALA A 9 -8.21 4.32 -29.00
CA ALA A 9 -7.86 2.91 -29.03
C ALA A 9 -7.54 2.42 -27.62
N GLU A 10 -7.43 1.11 -27.39
CA GLU A 10 -7.14 0.52 -26.09
C GLU A 10 -5.81 0.98 -25.47
N PHE A 11 -4.83 1.30 -26.31
CA PHE A 11 -3.47 1.71 -25.89
C PHE A 11 -3.30 3.24 -25.82
N GLY A 12 -4.28 4.03 -26.28
CA GLY A 12 -4.16 5.49 -26.30
C GLY A 12 -5.15 6.19 -27.21
N ALA A 13 -5.00 7.51 -27.33
CA ALA A 13 -5.83 8.34 -28.21
C ALA A 13 -4.98 8.99 -29.29
N PHE A 14 -5.56 9.09 -30.49
CA PHE A 14 -5.01 9.84 -31.61
C PHE A 14 -5.56 11.27 -31.59
N ILE A 15 -4.67 12.23 -31.71
CA ILE A 15 -4.99 13.65 -31.60
C ILE A 15 -4.46 14.36 -32.82
N ASP A 16 -5.37 15.00 -33.59
CA ASP A 16 -5.04 15.88 -34.70
C ASP A 16 -4.56 17.23 -34.15
N LEU A 17 -3.35 17.60 -34.52
CA LEU A 17 -2.71 18.87 -34.17
C LEU A 17 -2.81 19.94 -35.26
N GLY A 18 -3.67 19.72 -36.27
CA GLY A 18 -3.82 20.60 -37.43
C GLY A 18 -3.18 20.03 -38.67
N GLY A 19 -3.47 18.77 -39.00
CA GLY A 19 -2.97 18.05 -40.15
C GLY A 19 -1.86 17.05 -39.90
N ILE A 20 -1.46 16.90 -38.62
CA ILE A 20 -0.51 15.87 -38.18
C ILE A 20 -1.11 15.17 -36.96
N ASP A 21 -1.17 13.84 -37.03
CA ASP A 21 -1.69 13.03 -35.95
C ASP A 21 -0.59 12.74 -34.89
N GLY A 22 -0.92 13.04 -33.65
CA GLY A 22 -0.11 12.65 -32.48
C GLY A 22 -0.76 11.49 -31.74
N LEU A 23 0.08 10.65 -31.14
CA LEU A 23 -0.35 9.57 -30.23
C LEU A 23 -0.19 9.99 -28.77
N LEU A 24 -1.28 10.00 -28.04
CA LEU A 24 -1.32 10.11 -26.59
C LEU A 24 -1.49 8.71 -26.00
N HIS A 25 -0.39 8.11 -25.52
CA HIS A 25 -0.43 6.79 -24.94
C HIS A 25 -1.15 6.79 -23.59
N VAL A 26 -1.81 5.67 -23.23
CA VAL A 26 -2.56 5.54 -21.98
C VAL A 26 -1.71 5.86 -20.72
N THR A 27 -0.44 5.52 -20.74
CA THR A 27 0.50 5.83 -19.64
C THR A 27 0.83 7.30 -19.49
N ASP A 28 0.58 8.11 -20.53
CA ASP A 28 0.85 9.54 -20.56
C ASP A 28 -0.42 10.40 -20.44
N MET A 29 -1.58 9.76 -20.23
CA MET A 29 -2.86 10.41 -20.04
C MET A 29 -3.08 10.90 -18.61
N SER A 30 -2.70 10.09 -17.62
CA SER A 30 -2.88 10.40 -16.20
C SER A 30 -1.76 9.81 -15.35
N TRP A 31 -1.57 10.37 -14.16
CA TRP A 31 -0.71 9.82 -13.12
C TRP A 31 -1.37 8.62 -12.43
N GLY A 32 -2.71 8.52 -12.41
CA GLY A 32 -3.47 7.41 -11.88
C GLY A 32 -3.62 6.25 -12.86
N ARG A 33 -4.01 5.09 -12.33
CA ARG A 33 -4.24 3.88 -13.13
C ARG A 33 -5.56 3.99 -13.89
N ILE A 34 -5.49 4.12 -15.20
CA ILE A 34 -6.64 4.20 -16.09
C ILE A 34 -6.95 2.83 -16.65
N LYS A 35 -8.22 2.45 -16.67
CA LYS A 35 -8.66 1.18 -17.27
C LYS A 35 -8.76 1.29 -18.80
N HIS A 36 -9.28 2.41 -19.29
CA HIS A 36 -9.43 2.65 -20.71
C HIS A 36 -9.26 4.14 -21.04
N PRO A 37 -8.61 4.51 -22.16
CA PRO A 37 -8.43 5.90 -22.55
C PRO A 37 -9.72 6.73 -22.70
N SER A 38 -10.84 6.08 -22.99
CA SER A 38 -12.17 6.74 -23.07
C SER A 38 -12.68 7.29 -21.73
N ASP A 39 -12.06 6.91 -20.60
CA ASP A 39 -12.42 7.44 -19.29
C ASP A 39 -11.94 8.89 -19.13
N ILE A 40 -10.92 9.28 -19.88
CA ILE A 40 -10.31 10.63 -19.84
C ILE A 40 -10.72 11.49 -21.03
N CYS A 41 -10.74 10.94 -22.24
CA CYS A 41 -11.04 11.69 -23.44
C CYS A 41 -11.96 10.91 -24.39
N LYS A 42 -12.81 11.65 -25.09
CA LYS A 42 -13.75 11.10 -26.10
C LYS A 42 -13.40 11.62 -27.47
N THR A 43 -13.77 10.86 -28.48
CA THR A 43 -13.63 11.30 -29.88
C THR A 43 -14.37 12.62 -30.11
N GLY A 44 -13.65 13.61 -30.61
CA GLY A 44 -14.17 14.95 -30.86
C GLY A 44 -13.82 16.00 -29.80
N ASP A 45 -13.27 15.57 -28.65
CA ASP A 45 -12.86 16.48 -27.57
C ASP A 45 -11.63 17.29 -28.01
N GLU A 46 -11.60 18.55 -27.59
CA GLU A 46 -10.41 19.40 -27.73
C GLU A 46 -9.63 19.35 -26.42
N ILE A 47 -8.41 18.85 -26.47
CA ILE A 47 -7.54 18.71 -25.30
C ILE A 47 -6.21 19.41 -25.53
N GLN A 48 -5.70 20.00 -24.43
CA GLN A 48 -4.35 20.56 -24.43
C GLN A 48 -3.35 19.47 -24.05
N VAL A 49 -2.39 19.24 -24.93
CA VAL A 49 -1.35 18.22 -24.74
C VAL A 49 0.04 18.83 -24.86
N LYS A 50 1.00 18.18 -24.22
CA LYS A 50 2.42 18.51 -24.32
C LYS A 50 3.07 17.54 -25.30
N VAL A 51 3.87 18.06 -26.24
CA VAL A 51 4.69 17.23 -27.14
C VAL A 51 5.88 16.69 -26.36
N LEU A 52 6.01 15.39 -26.30
CA LEU A 52 7.08 14.69 -25.58
C LEU A 52 8.24 14.35 -26.53
N LYS A 53 7.90 13.80 -27.70
CA LYS A 53 8.89 13.36 -28.68
C LYS A 53 8.28 13.51 -30.09
N VAL A 54 9.13 13.93 -31.02
CA VAL A 54 8.80 13.94 -32.45
C VAL A 54 9.73 12.95 -33.14
N ASP A 55 9.16 11.98 -33.81
CA ASP A 55 9.88 11.01 -34.61
C ASP A 55 9.63 11.33 -36.08
N PHE A 56 10.63 11.89 -36.74
CA PHE A 56 10.59 12.32 -38.12
C PHE A 56 10.63 11.16 -39.12
N ASP A 57 11.23 10.02 -38.71
CA ASP A 57 11.38 8.86 -39.58
C ASP A 57 10.07 8.06 -39.70
N SER A 58 9.33 8.00 -38.60
CA SER A 58 8.02 7.31 -38.56
C SER A 58 6.81 8.24 -38.64
N GLU A 59 7.03 9.54 -38.82
CA GLU A 59 5.98 10.58 -38.86
C GLU A 59 5.01 10.52 -37.70
N LYS A 60 5.55 10.22 -36.46
CA LYS A 60 4.77 10.08 -35.23
C LYS A 60 5.16 11.11 -34.20
N ILE A 61 4.18 11.69 -33.57
CA ILE A 61 4.36 12.61 -32.44
C ILE A 61 3.83 11.94 -31.18
N ALA A 62 4.72 11.77 -30.18
CA ALA A 62 4.30 11.32 -28.85
C ALA A 62 3.83 12.52 -28.04
N LEU A 63 2.62 12.40 -27.51
CA LEU A 63 1.96 13.42 -26.71
C LEU A 63 1.81 12.98 -25.28
N GLY A 64 1.74 13.94 -24.35
CA GLY A 64 1.47 13.71 -22.95
C GLY A 64 0.47 14.72 -22.40
N LEU A 65 -0.44 14.24 -21.57
CA LEU A 65 -1.42 15.05 -20.85
C LEU A 65 -0.99 15.24 -19.40
N LYS A 66 -0.52 14.20 -18.73
CA LYS A 66 -0.08 14.22 -17.32
C LYS A 66 1.04 15.23 -17.06
N GLN A 67 1.91 15.47 -18.04
CA GLN A 67 3.02 16.42 -17.91
C GLN A 67 2.58 17.90 -17.97
N LYS A 68 1.29 18.17 -18.11
CA LYS A 68 0.69 19.49 -18.01
C LYS A 68 0.50 19.91 -16.56
N GLU A 69 0.19 18.97 -15.71
CA GLU A 69 0.05 19.14 -14.27
C GLU A 69 1.36 18.79 -13.58
N ALA A 70 1.65 19.45 -12.46
CA ALA A 70 2.78 19.06 -11.63
C ALA A 70 2.59 17.59 -11.20
N SER A 71 3.69 16.83 -11.18
CA SER A 71 3.61 15.45 -10.71
C SER A 71 3.13 15.42 -9.26
N PRO A 72 2.10 14.63 -8.92
CA PRO A 72 1.71 14.47 -7.52
C PRO A 72 2.87 14.00 -6.63
N TRP A 73 3.91 13.42 -7.24
CA TRP A 73 5.09 12.89 -6.56
C TRP A 73 6.17 13.94 -6.25
N ASP A 74 6.14 15.12 -6.89
CA ASP A 74 7.12 16.19 -6.64
C ASP A 74 6.96 16.75 -5.20
N ASP A 75 5.70 16.95 -4.77
CA ASP A 75 5.37 17.50 -3.46
C ASP A 75 4.84 16.42 -2.47
N ILE A 76 5.02 15.14 -2.79
CA ILE A 76 4.47 14.03 -2.02
C ILE A 76 4.89 14.05 -0.54
N ASP A 77 6.16 14.43 -0.26
CA ASP A 77 6.70 14.49 1.09
C ASP A 77 6.03 15.59 1.94
N GLN A 78 5.54 16.64 1.30
CA GLN A 78 4.84 17.74 2.00
C GLN A 78 3.37 17.38 2.25
N ARG A 79 2.77 16.65 1.31
CA ARG A 79 1.36 16.24 1.39
C ARG A 79 1.16 15.03 2.31
N PHE A 80 2.09 14.09 2.27
CA PHE A 80 2.08 12.86 3.06
C PHE A 80 3.38 12.69 3.86
N PRO A 81 3.63 13.52 4.88
CA PRO A 81 4.83 13.38 5.71
C PRO A 81 4.90 11.99 6.35
N ILE A 82 6.12 11.46 6.51
CA ILE A 82 6.36 10.21 7.22
C ILE A 82 5.76 10.30 8.63
N GLN A 83 5.15 9.21 9.10
CA GLN A 83 4.41 9.08 10.36
C GLN A 83 3.08 9.84 10.44
N THR A 84 2.58 10.36 9.34
CA THR A 84 1.25 10.98 9.30
C THR A 84 0.18 9.90 9.07
N LYS A 85 -0.94 10.05 9.80
CA LYS A 85 -2.15 9.25 9.58
C LYS A 85 -2.90 9.77 8.37
N VAL A 86 -3.23 8.87 7.48
CA VAL A 86 -4.02 9.15 6.28
C VAL A 86 -5.10 8.10 6.11
N SER A 87 -6.23 8.49 5.56
CA SER A 87 -7.30 7.57 5.18
C SER A 87 -7.15 7.20 3.72
N GLY A 88 -7.32 5.94 3.39
CA GLY A 88 -7.27 5.48 2.01
C GLY A 88 -8.23 4.33 1.77
N LYS A 89 -8.55 4.11 0.50
CA LYS A 89 -9.45 3.06 0.07
C LYS A 89 -8.67 1.88 -0.49
N VAL A 90 -8.96 0.67 -0.02
CA VAL A 90 -8.37 -0.55 -0.53
C VAL A 90 -8.86 -0.81 -1.96
N VAL A 91 -7.94 -0.82 -2.91
CA VAL A 91 -8.24 -1.04 -4.35
C VAL A 91 -8.03 -2.49 -4.73
N ASN A 92 -6.92 -3.07 -4.28
CA ASN A 92 -6.54 -4.43 -4.66
C ASN A 92 -5.81 -5.15 -3.53
N LEU A 93 -5.97 -6.48 -3.49
CA LEU A 93 -5.30 -7.37 -2.54
C LEU A 93 -4.37 -8.31 -3.30
N VAL A 94 -3.14 -8.42 -2.82
CA VAL A 94 -2.14 -9.36 -3.32
C VAL A 94 -1.61 -10.21 -2.16
N SER A 95 -0.94 -11.31 -2.43
CA SER A 95 -0.49 -12.24 -1.39
C SER A 95 0.43 -11.62 -0.34
N TYR A 96 1.18 -10.59 -0.68
CA TYR A 96 2.13 -9.91 0.19
C TYR A 96 1.61 -8.59 0.79
N GLY A 97 0.41 -8.11 0.41
CA GLY A 97 -0.12 -6.86 0.93
C GLY A 97 -1.41 -6.37 0.27
N ALA A 98 -1.81 -5.17 0.64
CA ALA A 98 -2.97 -4.48 0.10
C ALA A 98 -2.56 -3.15 -0.53
N PHE A 99 -3.04 -2.88 -1.74
CA PHE A 99 -2.90 -1.57 -2.38
C PHE A 99 -4.02 -0.66 -1.92
N VAL A 100 -3.63 0.50 -1.43
CA VAL A 100 -4.52 1.52 -0.90
C VAL A 100 -4.41 2.78 -1.75
N HIS A 101 -5.51 3.22 -2.30
CA HIS A 101 -5.63 4.48 -3.01
C HIS A 101 -5.76 5.63 -2.01
N LEU A 102 -4.83 6.56 -2.03
CA LEU A 102 -4.83 7.75 -1.18
C LEU A 102 -5.42 8.95 -1.90
N GLU A 103 -4.92 9.24 -3.07
CA GLU A 103 -5.38 10.30 -3.97
C GLU A 103 -5.15 9.92 -5.43
N ASP A 104 -5.71 10.70 -6.36
CA ASP A 104 -5.54 10.48 -7.79
C ASP A 104 -4.07 10.45 -8.20
N GLY A 105 -3.62 9.30 -8.68
CA GLY A 105 -2.24 9.05 -9.05
C GLY A 105 -1.30 8.64 -7.90
N VAL A 106 -1.82 8.49 -6.69
CA VAL A 106 -1.03 8.10 -5.51
C VAL A 106 -1.62 6.85 -4.87
N GLU A 107 -0.91 5.75 -5.02
CA GLU A 107 -1.26 4.47 -4.39
C GLU A 107 -0.15 4.08 -3.40
N GLY A 108 -0.54 3.54 -2.27
CA GLY A 108 0.39 3.00 -1.27
C GLY A 108 0.20 1.51 -1.08
N LEU A 109 1.25 0.84 -0.61
CA LEU A 109 1.24 -0.57 -0.28
C LEU A 109 1.29 -0.76 1.24
N VAL A 110 0.30 -1.46 1.79
CA VAL A 110 0.34 -2.00 3.16
C VAL A 110 0.83 -3.44 3.08
N HIS A 111 2.06 -3.70 3.49
CA HIS A 111 2.60 -5.06 3.53
C HIS A 111 1.89 -5.89 4.61
N VAL A 112 1.75 -7.21 4.40
CA VAL A 112 1.07 -8.12 5.32
C VAL A 112 1.65 -8.08 6.75
N SER A 113 2.96 -7.84 6.92
CA SER A 113 3.62 -7.67 8.22
C SER A 113 3.25 -6.37 8.94
N GLU A 114 2.72 -5.39 8.21
CA GLU A 114 2.35 -4.07 8.71
C GLU A 114 0.83 -3.93 8.98
N MET A 115 0.07 -5.02 8.82
CA MET A 115 -1.38 -5.01 8.99
C MET A 115 -1.85 -5.24 10.44
N SER A 116 -1.12 -6.05 11.22
CA SER A 116 -1.52 -6.34 12.59
C SER A 116 -0.33 -6.61 13.51
N TRP A 117 -0.46 -6.18 14.78
CA TRP A 117 0.44 -6.54 15.89
C TRP A 117 0.10 -7.90 16.51
N ARG A 118 -1.18 -8.28 16.48
CA ARG A 118 -1.73 -9.35 17.30
C ARG A 118 -1.76 -10.70 16.60
N LYS A 119 -1.83 -10.72 15.27
CA LYS A 119 -2.01 -11.94 14.50
C LYS A 119 -1.03 -11.99 13.34
N ARG A 120 -0.40 -13.15 13.15
CA ARG A 120 0.34 -13.42 11.93
C ARG A 120 -0.66 -13.63 10.80
N ILE A 121 -0.69 -12.70 9.87
CA ILE A 121 -1.59 -12.69 8.73
C ILE A 121 -0.90 -13.41 7.58
N ASN A 122 -1.59 -14.37 6.98
CA ASN A 122 -1.08 -15.06 5.80
C ASN A 122 -1.56 -14.40 4.50
N HIS A 123 -2.73 -13.78 4.54
CA HIS A 123 -3.29 -13.08 3.39
C HIS A 123 -4.07 -11.83 3.84
N PRO A 124 -3.93 -10.70 3.13
CA PRO A 124 -4.59 -9.43 3.49
C PRO A 124 -6.11 -9.52 3.64
N SER A 125 -6.77 -10.40 2.88
CA SER A 125 -8.22 -10.61 2.93
C SER A 125 -8.75 -11.11 4.29
N GLU A 126 -7.85 -11.49 5.22
CA GLU A 126 -8.25 -11.84 6.59
C GLU A 126 -8.65 -10.60 7.42
N ILE A 127 -8.20 -9.41 7.01
CA ILE A 127 -8.43 -8.17 7.75
C ILE A 127 -9.19 -7.14 6.93
N VAL A 128 -8.87 -6.99 5.64
CA VAL A 128 -9.42 -5.95 4.77
C VAL A 128 -10.00 -6.54 3.50
N ASN A 129 -11.02 -5.88 2.96
CA ASN A 129 -11.63 -6.25 1.68
C ASN A 129 -11.42 -5.13 0.65
N PRO A 130 -11.42 -5.47 -0.66
CA PRO A 130 -11.40 -4.44 -1.69
C PRO A 130 -12.63 -3.52 -1.56
N GLY A 131 -12.38 -2.22 -1.50
CA GLY A 131 -13.40 -1.21 -1.31
C GLY A 131 -13.53 -0.66 0.11
N ASP A 132 -12.87 -1.28 1.10
CA ASP A 132 -12.87 -0.79 2.47
C ASP A 132 -12.06 0.51 2.58
N GLU A 133 -12.54 1.42 3.42
CA GLU A 133 -11.77 2.60 3.83
C GLU A 133 -11.01 2.27 5.11
N ILE A 134 -9.70 2.45 5.08
CA ILE A 134 -8.81 2.15 6.20
C ILE A 134 -7.95 3.36 6.56
N GLU A 135 -7.65 3.50 7.84
CA GLU A 135 -6.65 4.45 8.32
C GLU A 135 -5.28 3.78 8.33
N VAL A 136 -4.30 4.46 7.75
CA VAL A 136 -2.92 3.99 7.63
C VAL A 136 -1.93 5.09 8.00
N ILE A 137 -0.72 4.72 8.34
CA ILE A 137 0.38 5.65 8.60
C ILE A 137 1.40 5.50 7.49
N VAL A 138 1.91 6.63 7.00
CA VAL A 138 3.00 6.66 6.03
C VAL A 138 4.30 6.26 6.72
N LEU A 139 4.91 5.18 6.25
CA LEU A 139 6.18 4.66 6.79
C LEU A 139 7.37 5.14 5.97
N ASP A 140 7.26 5.09 4.66
CA ASP A 140 8.32 5.46 3.72
C ASP A 140 7.74 5.84 2.36
N ILE A 141 8.48 6.65 1.60
CA ILE A 141 8.07 7.14 0.29
C ILE A 141 9.20 6.89 -0.71
N ASP A 142 8.95 6.03 -1.68
CA ASP A 142 9.87 5.75 -2.80
C ASP A 142 9.41 6.52 -4.04
N LYS A 143 10.05 7.67 -4.29
CA LYS A 143 9.74 8.53 -5.45
C LYS A 143 10.14 7.91 -6.78
N ASP A 144 11.17 7.09 -6.80
CA ASP A 144 11.67 6.47 -8.02
C ASP A 144 10.72 5.38 -8.52
N LYS A 145 10.12 4.65 -7.60
CA LYS A 145 9.14 3.60 -7.90
C LYS A 145 7.70 4.08 -7.91
N HIS A 146 7.45 5.33 -7.48
CA HIS A 146 6.10 5.86 -7.25
C HIS A 146 5.27 4.97 -6.32
N GLU A 147 5.86 4.57 -5.19
CA GLU A 147 5.22 3.75 -4.18
C GLU A 147 5.36 4.38 -2.79
N ILE A 148 4.28 4.32 -2.02
CA ILE A 148 4.27 4.71 -0.61
C ILE A 148 4.12 3.46 0.23
N SER A 149 5.05 3.23 1.16
CA SER A 149 4.93 2.18 2.16
C SER A 149 4.03 2.65 3.29
N LEU A 150 2.97 1.90 3.51
CA LEU A 150 1.95 2.22 4.51
C LEU A 150 1.93 1.16 5.61
N GLY A 151 1.61 1.60 6.84
CA GLY A 151 1.40 0.73 7.98
C GLY A 151 0.02 0.93 8.58
N MET A 152 -0.68 -0.16 8.86
CA MET A 152 -1.98 -0.16 9.52
C MET A 152 -1.83 -0.42 11.01
N LYS A 153 -0.90 -1.30 11.40
CA LYS A 153 -0.68 -1.66 12.80
C LYS A 153 -0.25 -0.48 13.67
N GLN A 154 0.43 0.52 13.12
CA GLN A 154 0.89 1.70 13.85
C GLN A 154 -0.25 2.68 14.18
N VAL A 155 -1.42 2.55 13.57
CA VAL A 155 -2.62 3.30 13.92
C VAL A 155 -3.14 2.87 15.29
N GLU A 156 -3.02 1.58 15.60
CA GLU A 156 -3.33 1.03 16.91
C GLU A 156 -2.12 1.19 17.85
N ASN A 157 -2.39 1.39 19.14
CA ASN A 157 -1.34 1.38 20.15
C ASN A 157 -0.63 0.02 20.13
N ASN A 158 0.70 0.06 20.07
CA ASN A 158 1.51 -1.15 20.15
C ASN A 158 1.26 -1.86 21.48
N PRO A 159 0.65 -3.07 21.51
CA PRO A 159 0.37 -3.76 22.76
C PRO A 159 1.64 -4.03 23.58
N TRP A 160 2.80 -4.17 22.90
CA TRP A 160 4.07 -4.45 23.55
C TRP A 160 4.65 -3.27 24.35
N GLU A 161 4.32 -2.04 24.01
CA GLU A 161 4.73 -0.85 24.78
C GLU A 161 4.06 -0.82 26.15
N LEU A 162 2.80 -1.26 26.20
CA LEU A 162 2.01 -1.31 27.43
C LEU A 162 2.32 -2.55 28.28
N VAL A 163 3.00 -3.57 27.73
CA VAL A 163 3.32 -4.81 28.46
C VAL A 163 4.19 -4.54 29.67
N ALA A 164 5.18 -3.67 29.55
CA ALA A 164 6.08 -3.34 30.65
C ALA A 164 5.38 -2.62 31.81
N GLU A 165 4.36 -1.82 31.51
CA GLU A 165 3.54 -1.11 32.50
C GLU A 165 2.48 -2.03 33.13
N LYS A 166 1.80 -2.85 32.30
CA LYS A 166 0.76 -3.78 32.76
C LYS A 166 1.30 -4.96 33.55
N TYR A 167 2.47 -5.46 33.15
CA TYR A 167 3.08 -6.66 33.71
C TYR A 167 4.53 -6.41 34.16
N PRO A 168 4.73 -5.61 35.21
CA PRO A 168 6.08 -5.42 35.78
C PRO A 168 6.66 -6.75 36.25
N ILE A 169 7.99 -6.81 36.31
CA ILE A 169 8.72 -8.01 36.72
C ILE A 169 8.23 -8.43 38.10
N GLY A 170 7.88 -9.72 38.25
CA GLY A 170 7.33 -10.31 39.49
C GLY A 170 5.81 -10.37 39.54
N THR A 171 5.10 -9.87 38.52
CA THR A 171 3.64 -9.98 38.43
C THR A 171 3.22 -11.41 38.12
N ILE A 172 2.25 -11.93 38.87
CA ILE A 172 1.62 -13.23 38.58
C ILE A 172 0.55 -13.01 37.53
N VAL A 173 0.66 -13.72 36.41
CA VAL A 173 -0.29 -13.64 35.28
C VAL A 173 -0.90 -15.01 35.02
N SER A 174 -2.14 -15.02 34.54
CA SER A 174 -2.83 -16.21 34.08
C SER A 174 -2.96 -16.14 32.57
N GLY A 175 -2.72 -17.25 31.88
CA GLY A 175 -2.81 -17.33 30.44
C GLY A 175 -3.19 -18.71 29.96
N ALA A 176 -3.60 -18.80 28.69
CA ALA A 176 -3.92 -20.07 28.05
C ALA A 176 -2.70 -20.61 27.28
N VAL A 177 -2.41 -21.90 27.44
CA VAL A 177 -1.36 -22.52 26.65
C VAL A 177 -1.81 -22.67 25.20
N ARG A 178 -1.10 -21.99 24.30
CA ARG A 178 -1.36 -21.98 22.85
C ARG A 178 -0.62 -23.10 22.12
N ASN A 179 0.63 -23.29 22.46
CA ASN A 179 1.49 -24.25 21.78
C ASN A 179 2.53 -24.82 22.73
N LEU A 180 2.86 -26.10 22.53
CA LEU A 180 3.91 -26.83 23.26
C LEU A 180 5.07 -27.14 22.32
N THR A 181 6.27 -26.86 22.78
CA THR A 181 7.52 -27.18 22.08
C THR A 181 8.43 -27.98 22.99
N ASN A 182 9.50 -28.57 22.46
CA ASN A 182 10.43 -29.40 23.24
C ASN A 182 11.13 -28.61 24.36
N TYR A 183 11.23 -27.29 24.23
CA TYR A 183 11.94 -26.40 25.15
C TYR A 183 11.02 -25.56 26.04
N GLY A 184 9.69 -25.65 25.85
CA GLY A 184 8.76 -24.88 26.68
C GLY A 184 7.35 -24.80 26.12
N ALA A 185 6.52 -24.05 26.82
CA ALA A 185 5.13 -23.75 26.46
C ALA A 185 4.96 -22.28 26.07
N PHE A 186 4.26 -22.02 24.99
CA PHE A 186 3.81 -20.67 24.66
C PHE A 186 2.46 -20.41 25.33
N VAL A 187 2.43 -19.44 26.23
CA VAL A 187 1.27 -19.04 27.00
C VAL A 187 0.80 -17.68 26.51
N GLU A 188 -0.43 -17.61 26.04
CA GLU A 188 -1.09 -16.34 25.68
C GLU A 188 -1.63 -15.70 26.96
N ILE A 189 -1.14 -14.50 27.27
CA ILE A 189 -1.56 -13.70 28.41
C ILE A 189 -2.72 -12.78 28.00
N GLU A 190 -2.59 -12.12 26.86
CA GLU A 190 -3.62 -11.33 26.20
C GLU A 190 -3.63 -11.66 24.70
N PRO A 191 -4.72 -11.40 23.98
CA PRO A 191 -4.80 -11.65 22.54
C PRO A 191 -3.64 -10.98 21.78
N GLY A 192 -2.74 -11.80 21.22
CA GLY A 192 -1.54 -11.35 20.49
C GLY A 192 -0.29 -11.14 21.34
N ILE A 193 -0.33 -11.42 22.64
CA ILE A 193 0.84 -11.39 23.53
C ILE A 193 1.12 -12.80 24.05
N ASP A 194 2.02 -13.49 23.37
CA ASP A 194 2.48 -14.83 23.75
C ASP A 194 3.80 -14.72 24.53
N ARG A 195 3.91 -15.50 25.60
CA ARG A 195 5.12 -15.63 26.40
C ARG A 195 5.60 -17.07 26.40
N LEU A 196 6.92 -17.24 26.31
CA LEU A 196 7.54 -18.54 26.44
C LEU A 196 7.76 -18.84 27.93
N LEU A 197 7.15 -19.91 28.43
CA LEU A 197 7.47 -20.55 29.67
C LEU A 197 8.47 -21.67 29.38
N HIS A 198 9.75 -21.45 29.71
CA HIS A 198 10.79 -22.43 29.44
C HIS A 198 10.62 -23.65 30.32
N VAL A 199 11.03 -24.83 29.83
CA VAL A 199 10.90 -26.10 30.56
C VAL A 199 11.61 -26.08 31.91
N SER A 200 12.72 -25.32 32.06
CA SER A 200 13.44 -25.14 33.35
C SER A 200 12.65 -24.38 34.39
N ASP A 201 11.66 -23.58 33.97
CA ASP A 201 10.93 -22.66 34.82
C ASP A 201 9.53 -23.18 35.19
N ILE A 202 9.18 -24.39 34.71
CA ILE A 202 7.90 -25.03 35.00
C ILE A 202 7.87 -25.64 36.40
N SER A 203 8.99 -26.22 36.85
CA SER A 203 9.08 -26.84 38.18
C SER A 203 10.44 -26.62 38.85
N TRP A 204 10.43 -26.37 40.15
CA TRP A 204 11.63 -26.28 41.00
C TRP A 204 12.14 -27.62 41.46
N THR A 205 11.26 -28.63 41.54
CA THR A 205 11.52 -29.91 42.17
C THR A 205 11.74 -31.06 41.21
N GLU A 206 11.21 -30.97 40.02
CA GLU A 206 11.28 -32.04 39.01
C GLU A 206 11.96 -31.56 37.73
N LYS A 207 12.88 -32.38 37.21
CA LYS A 207 13.49 -32.13 35.90
C LYS A 207 12.52 -32.57 34.82
N ILE A 208 11.77 -31.61 34.32
CA ILE A 208 10.79 -31.81 33.23
C ILE A 208 11.54 -31.87 31.90
N ALA A 209 11.45 -33.01 31.23
CA ALA A 209 12.06 -33.21 29.92
C ALA A 209 11.16 -32.72 28.77
N HIS A 210 9.84 -32.62 28.99
CA HIS A 210 8.85 -32.17 28.03
C HIS A 210 7.68 -31.50 28.76
N PRO A 211 7.13 -30.37 28.22
CA PRO A 211 6.06 -29.61 28.89
C PRO A 211 4.66 -30.26 28.82
N ASN A 212 4.55 -31.50 28.37
CA ASN A 212 3.30 -32.31 28.33
C ASN A 212 2.94 -32.83 29.71
#